data_70b97c5ac3869874b3c155f5be46deda
#
_entry.id   70b97c5ac3869874b3c155f5be46deda
#
_cell.length_a   1.000
_cell.length_b   1.000
_cell.length_c   1.000
_cell.angle_alpha   90.00
_cell.angle_beta   90.00
_cell.angle_gamma   90.00
#
_symmetry.space_group_name_H-M   'P 1'
#
loop_
_entity.id
_entity.type
_entity.pdbx_description
1 polymer ?
#
loop_
_entity_poly.entity_id
_entity_poly.type
_entity_poly.pdbx_seq_one_letter_code
_entity_poly.pdbx_strand_id
1 'polypeptide(L)'
;MTAHRNGGAAVVETLAAHGVDTVFGIPGTHNLELYRHVSVNGIRAVTPRHEQGAGYAASAYSWVTGRPGVVVTTSGPGLTNAMTAAATAYAESQPLLVISPGMPTGTEGRDLGQLHEAKNTSAAMGQLVRWSRRVRSPDEAADAVADAFAAFAGGRPRPVHIEIPVDVLEQPWTGAARDPVAVRLPAAAADSVRQAADVLAAAARPLVIAGGGAVDAQREVTELAEVLGAPTATTVNGKGVVAESHPFVRRRCRPASRAAGGGRRQRRSAADRHRTRRLGSVGRPDPGPCRRPVRHRPCPTAQEL
;
A
#
# COMPACT_ATOMS: atom_id res chain seq x y z
N MET A 1 -32.45 -2.93 18.59
CA MET A 1 -31.80 -1.84 19.36
C MET A 1 -30.97 -1.06 18.35
N THR A 2 -31.35 0.17 18.02
CA THR A 2 -30.52 1.07 17.20
C THR A 2 -29.24 1.33 17.96
N ALA A 3 -28.10 0.94 17.41
CA ALA A 3 -26.80 1.22 18.02
C ALA A 3 -26.69 2.74 18.25
N HIS A 4 -26.27 3.15 19.42
CA HIS A 4 -26.05 4.55 19.74
C HIS A 4 -24.98 5.10 18.80
N ARG A 5 -25.35 6.08 17.95
CA ARG A 5 -24.41 6.66 16.98
C ARG A 5 -23.40 7.54 17.70
N ASN A 6 -22.14 7.31 17.43
CA ASN A 6 -21.00 7.99 18.04
C ASN A 6 -19.89 8.25 17.01
N GLY A 7 -18.69 8.65 17.43
CA GLY A 7 -17.57 8.88 16.54
C GLY A 7 -17.18 7.63 15.73
N GLY A 8 -17.35 6.44 16.28
CA GLY A 8 -17.18 5.19 15.54
C GLY A 8 -18.19 5.05 14.40
N ALA A 9 -19.44 5.44 14.61
CA ALA A 9 -20.47 5.49 13.56
C ALA A 9 -20.11 6.48 12.47
N ALA A 10 -19.63 7.67 12.82
CA ALA A 10 -19.24 8.70 11.87
C ALA A 10 -18.21 8.18 10.84
N VAL A 11 -17.21 7.45 11.33
CA VAL A 11 -16.17 6.85 10.50
C VAL A 11 -16.75 5.72 9.64
N VAL A 12 -17.43 4.76 10.26
CA VAL A 12 -17.84 3.53 9.56
C VAL A 12 -18.97 3.77 8.56
N GLU A 13 -19.93 4.64 8.89
CA GLU A 13 -20.98 5.06 7.94
C GLU A 13 -20.38 5.79 6.74
N THR A 14 -19.34 6.64 6.95
CA THR A 14 -18.64 7.31 5.85
C THR A 14 -17.83 6.32 5.02
N LEU A 15 -17.17 5.32 5.64
CA LEU A 15 -16.50 4.24 4.89
C LEU A 15 -17.50 3.48 3.99
N ALA A 16 -18.68 3.14 4.53
CA ALA A 16 -19.74 2.47 3.78
C ALA A 16 -20.24 3.33 2.61
N ALA A 17 -20.47 4.63 2.83
CA ALA A 17 -20.84 5.57 1.76
C ALA A 17 -19.80 5.63 0.63
N HIS A 18 -18.52 5.44 0.93
CA HIS A 18 -17.43 5.34 -0.06
C HIS A 18 -17.25 3.93 -0.64
N GLY A 19 -18.18 3.01 -0.41
CA GLY A 19 -18.18 1.67 -1.00
C GLY A 19 -17.19 0.70 -0.38
N VAL A 20 -16.71 0.96 0.84
CA VAL A 20 -15.90 0.00 1.59
C VAL A 20 -16.77 -1.18 2.01
N ASP A 21 -16.40 -2.37 1.58
CA ASP A 21 -17.08 -3.63 1.92
C ASP A 21 -16.28 -4.52 2.86
N THR A 22 -15.00 -4.22 3.05
CA THR A 22 -14.09 -5.03 3.87
C THR A 22 -13.07 -4.15 4.59
N VAL A 23 -12.90 -4.40 5.89
CA VAL A 23 -11.82 -3.83 6.71
C VAL A 23 -10.94 -4.95 7.27
N PHE A 24 -9.65 -4.66 7.41
CA PHE A 24 -8.66 -5.61 7.92
C PHE A 24 -8.13 -5.09 9.26
N GLY A 25 -8.12 -5.92 10.29
CA GLY A 25 -7.59 -5.47 11.58
C GLY A 25 -7.97 -6.38 12.73
N ILE A 26 -7.49 -6.03 13.91
CA ILE A 26 -7.70 -6.81 15.13
C ILE A 26 -8.53 -5.96 16.10
N PRO A 27 -9.70 -6.45 16.54
CA PRO A 27 -10.45 -5.79 17.61
C PRO A 27 -9.62 -5.71 18.89
N GLY A 28 -9.63 -4.56 19.55
CA GLY A 28 -8.98 -4.32 20.82
C GLY A 28 -9.70 -3.23 21.59
N THR A 29 -9.38 -3.06 22.86
CA THR A 29 -10.11 -2.18 23.78
C THR A 29 -10.41 -0.79 23.21
N HIS A 30 -9.43 -0.19 22.53
CA HIS A 30 -9.55 1.20 22.09
C HIS A 30 -10.27 1.37 20.74
N ASN A 31 -10.47 0.33 19.93
CA ASN A 31 -11.15 0.41 18.63
C ASN A 31 -12.53 -0.26 18.61
N LEU A 32 -13.05 -0.70 19.76
CA LEU A 32 -14.35 -1.36 19.84
C LEU A 32 -15.48 -0.51 19.27
N GLU A 33 -15.44 0.79 19.48
CA GLU A 33 -16.47 1.69 18.96
C GLU A 33 -16.51 1.74 17.42
N LEU A 34 -15.38 1.52 16.74
CA LEU A 34 -15.36 1.31 15.28
C LEU A 34 -16.01 -0.05 14.94
N TYR A 35 -15.58 -1.13 15.59
CA TYR A 35 -16.08 -2.48 15.29
C TYR A 35 -17.57 -2.68 15.58
N ARG A 36 -18.16 -1.95 16.54
CA ARG A 36 -19.61 -1.97 16.80
C ARG A 36 -20.44 -1.60 15.58
N HIS A 37 -19.92 -0.76 14.70
CA HIS A 37 -20.62 -0.25 13.53
C HIS A 37 -20.26 -0.98 12.23
N VAL A 38 -19.19 -1.78 12.19
CA VAL A 38 -18.70 -2.44 10.96
C VAL A 38 -19.77 -3.37 10.36
N SER A 39 -20.27 -4.34 11.13
CA SER A 39 -21.23 -5.33 10.61
C SER A 39 -22.61 -4.74 10.31
N VAL A 40 -23.07 -3.77 11.12
CA VAL A 40 -24.38 -3.13 10.92
C VAL A 40 -24.42 -2.26 9.67
N ASN A 41 -23.27 -1.82 9.18
CA ASN A 41 -23.12 -1.10 7.90
C ASN A 41 -22.73 -2.03 6.72
N GLY A 42 -22.89 -3.35 6.87
CA GLY A 42 -22.64 -4.31 5.81
C GLY A 42 -21.16 -4.52 5.48
N ILE A 43 -20.24 -4.01 6.30
CA ILE A 43 -18.80 -4.16 6.11
C ILE A 43 -18.31 -5.45 6.77
N ARG A 44 -17.52 -6.23 6.06
CA ARG A 44 -16.88 -7.44 6.58
C ARG A 44 -15.58 -7.10 7.31
N ALA A 45 -15.41 -7.58 8.52
CA ALA A 45 -14.13 -7.54 9.23
C ALA A 45 -13.31 -8.81 8.97
N VAL A 46 -12.08 -8.65 8.52
CA VAL A 46 -11.09 -9.73 8.38
C VAL A 46 -10.04 -9.56 9.47
N THR A 47 -10.00 -10.51 10.39
CA THR A 47 -9.11 -10.46 11.56
C THR A 47 -7.90 -11.38 11.37
N PRO A 48 -6.73 -10.85 11.02
CA PRO A 48 -5.48 -11.62 10.98
C PRO A 48 -4.89 -11.78 12.39
N ARG A 49 -3.77 -12.48 12.49
CA ARG A 49 -3.08 -12.68 13.77
C ARG A 49 -2.08 -11.57 14.12
N HIS A 50 -1.81 -10.65 13.20
CA HIS A 50 -0.86 -9.54 13.35
C HIS A 50 -1.25 -8.38 12.43
N GLU A 51 -1.13 -7.12 12.90
CA GLU A 51 -1.56 -5.94 12.15
C GLU A 51 -0.72 -5.66 10.90
N GLN A 52 0.53 -6.07 10.88
CA GLN A 52 1.33 -6.06 9.65
C GLN A 52 0.68 -6.93 8.57
N GLY A 53 0.17 -8.10 8.95
CA GLY A 53 -0.61 -8.98 8.07
C GLY A 53 -1.91 -8.33 7.61
N ALA A 54 -2.59 -7.56 8.50
CA ALA A 54 -3.75 -6.76 8.13
C ALA A 54 -3.41 -5.74 7.04
N GLY A 55 -2.31 -5.01 7.22
CA GLY A 55 -1.85 -4.00 6.26
C GLY A 55 -1.51 -4.58 4.89
N TYR A 56 -0.78 -5.69 4.85
CA TYR A 56 -0.49 -6.38 3.59
C TYR A 56 -1.73 -6.99 2.93
N ALA A 57 -2.66 -7.54 3.72
CA ALA A 57 -3.92 -8.04 3.18
C ALA A 57 -4.78 -6.92 2.57
N ALA A 58 -4.86 -5.76 3.23
CA ALA A 58 -5.52 -4.57 2.71
C ALA A 58 -4.86 -4.04 1.43
N SER A 59 -3.51 -4.01 1.38
CA SER A 59 -2.78 -3.62 0.16
C SER A 59 -3.03 -4.61 -0.99
N ALA A 60 -3.01 -5.91 -0.72
CA ALA A 60 -3.31 -6.93 -1.72
C ALA A 60 -4.76 -6.85 -2.21
N TYR A 61 -5.72 -6.59 -1.29
CA TYR A 61 -7.11 -6.34 -1.64
C TYR A 61 -7.24 -5.15 -2.59
N SER A 62 -6.54 -4.05 -2.29
CA SER A 62 -6.53 -2.87 -3.16
C SER A 62 -6.00 -3.18 -4.57
N TRP A 63 -4.94 -3.96 -4.67
CA TRP A 63 -4.36 -4.37 -5.95
C TRP A 63 -5.30 -5.22 -6.81
N VAL A 64 -5.99 -6.16 -6.17
CA VAL A 64 -6.87 -7.09 -6.88
C VAL A 64 -8.20 -6.47 -7.27
N THR A 65 -8.74 -5.59 -6.42
CA THR A 65 -10.08 -5.02 -6.59
C THR A 65 -10.10 -3.63 -7.23
N GLY A 66 -8.96 -2.92 -7.25
CA GLY A 66 -8.88 -1.52 -7.62
C GLY A 66 -9.48 -0.55 -6.59
N ARG A 67 -9.93 -1.05 -5.43
CA ARG A 67 -10.52 -0.25 -4.35
C ARG A 67 -9.50 0.06 -3.27
N PRO A 68 -9.59 1.19 -2.54
CA PRO A 68 -8.72 1.44 -1.41
C PRO A 68 -8.83 0.36 -0.33
N GLY A 69 -7.68 -0.09 0.19
CA GLY A 69 -7.63 -0.99 1.34
C GLY A 69 -7.82 -0.21 2.64
N VAL A 70 -8.53 -0.78 3.62
CA VAL A 70 -8.76 -0.14 4.92
C VAL A 70 -8.25 -1.04 6.04
N VAL A 71 -7.39 -0.48 6.88
CA VAL A 71 -6.84 -1.15 8.06
C VAL A 71 -7.33 -0.43 9.32
N VAL A 72 -7.87 -1.21 10.26
CA VAL A 72 -8.29 -0.72 11.58
C VAL A 72 -7.42 -1.38 12.64
N THR A 73 -6.58 -0.61 13.32
CA THR A 73 -5.71 -1.11 14.39
C THR A 73 -6.22 -0.71 15.77
N THR A 74 -5.68 -1.32 16.83
CA THR A 74 -5.73 -0.66 18.13
C THR A 74 -4.66 0.43 18.23
N SER A 75 -4.66 1.20 19.31
CA SER A 75 -3.67 2.26 19.57
C SER A 75 -2.28 1.68 19.85
N GLY A 76 -1.26 2.52 19.86
CA GLY A 76 0.11 2.18 20.25
C GLY A 76 0.69 1.00 19.46
N PRO A 77 0.90 -0.19 20.10
CA PRO A 77 1.54 -1.33 19.46
C PRO A 77 0.78 -1.86 18.24
N GLY A 78 -0.57 -1.78 18.20
CA GLY A 78 -1.32 -2.17 17.02
C GLY A 78 -1.00 -1.30 15.81
N LEU A 79 -0.93 0.02 16.01
CA LEU A 79 -0.53 0.93 14.93
C LEU A 79 0.93 0.73 14.53
N THR A 80 1.86 0.60 15.49
CA THR A 80 3.28 0.41 15.16
C THR A 80 3.53 -0.88 14.38
N ASN A 81 2.77 -1.93 14.66
CA ASN A 81 2.80 -3.18 13.88
C ASN A 81 2.37 -2.96 12.41
N ALA A 82 1.42 -2.07 12.14
CA ALA A 82 0.96 -1.78 10.79
C ALA A 82 1.89 -0.84 9.99
N MET A 83 2.80 -0.12 10.64
CA MET A 83 3.69 0.86 10.01
C MET A 83 4.52 0.30 8.86
N THR A 84 5.01 -0.93 8.99
CA THR A 84 5.80 -1.58 7.92
C THR A 84 4.99 -1.73 6.63
N ALA A 85 3.74 -2.18 6.75
CA ALA A 85 2.87 -2.34 5.59
C ALA A 85 2.48 -0.98 4.99
N ALA A 86 2.25 0.04 5.82
CA ALA A 86 1.99 1.41 5.36
C ALA A 86 3.19 1.99 4.60
N ALA A 87 4.42 1.81 5.09
CA ALA A 87 5.63 2.24 4.41
C ALA A 87 5.83 1.53 3.06
N THR A 88 5.53 0.23 2.99
CA THR A 88 5.54 -0.53 1.73
C THR A 88 4.49 0.01 0.76
N ALA A 89 3.25 0.24 1.23
CA ALA A 89 2.18 0.83 0.42
C ALA A 89 2.56 2.22 -0.11
N TYR A 90 3.30 3.01 0.68
CA TYR A 90 3.85 4.28 0.22
C TYR A 90 4.83 4.10 -0.93
N ALA A 91 5.80 3.22 -0.80
CA ALA A 91 6.80 2.96 -1.85
C ALA A 91 6.13 2.48 -3.15
N GLU A 92 5.10 1.63 -3.05
CA GLU A 92 4.42 1.01 -4.18
C GLU A 92 3.22 1.78 -4.69
N SER A 93 2.91 2.94 -4.11
CA SER A 93 1.78 3.80 -4.55
C SER A 93 0.42 3.10 -4.41
N GLN A 94 0.18 2.46 -3.27
CA GLN A 94 -1.07 1.79 -2.96
C GLN A 94 -2.01 2.72 -2.18
N PRO A 95 -3.31 2.80 -2.52
CA PRO A 95 -4.30 3.49 -1.73
C PRO A 95 -4.64 2.66 -0.49
N LEU A 96 -4.04 3.01 0.64
CA LEU A 96 -4.25 2.35 1.92
C LEU A 96 -4.66 3.38 2.97
N LEU A 97 -5.83 3.20 3.58
CA LEU A 97 -6.29 3.96 4.73
C LEU A 97 -6.00 3.19 6.01
N VAL A 98 -5.18 3.76 6.87
CA VAL A 98 -4.94 3.24 8.22
C VAL A 98 -5.72 4.08 9.22
N ILE A 99 -6.57 3.44 10.02
CA ILE A 99 -7.35 4.07 11.08
C ILE A 99 -6.90 3.49 12.40
N SER A 100 -6.49 4.34 13.33
CA SER A 100 -6.14 3.94 14.68
C SER A 100 -6.81 4.84 15.72
N PRO A 101 -7.17 4.30 16.88
CA PRO A 101 -7.42 5.12 18.05
C PRO A 101 -6.14 5.81 18.52
N GLY A 102 -6.32 6.98 19.14
CA GLY A 102 -5.28 7.68 19.87
C GLY A 102 -5.60 7.80 21.35
N MET A 103 -4.64 8.27 22.16
CA MET A 103 -4.88 8.60 23.56
C MET A 103 -6.00 9.64 23.69
N PRO A 104 -6.72 9.69 24.81
CA PRO A 104 -7.76 10.70 25.03
C PRO A 104 -7.24 12.11 24.79
N THR A 105 -8.12 13.00 24.34
CA THR A 105 -7.78 14.38 24.04
C THR A 105 -7.10 15.06 25.23
N GLY A 106 -5.96 15.70 24.99
CA GLY A 106 -5.18 16.43 26.00
C GLY A 106 -4.31 15.53 26.92
N THR A 107 -4.23 14.21 26.65
CA THR A 107 -3.35 13.31 27.41
C THR A 107 -2.13 12.82 26.62
N GLU A 108 -2.03 13.19 25.35
CA GLU A 108 -0.96 12.76 24.45
C GLU A 108 0.43 13.18 24.96
N GLY A 109 1.35 12.25 25.01
CA GLY A 109 2.74 12.50 25.38
C GLY A 109 2.97 12.99 26.80
N ARG A 110 1.98 12.81 27.69
CA ARG A 110 2.07 13.24 29.10
C ARG A 110 2.67 12.17 30.03
N ASP A 111 3.01 11.01 29.50
CA ASP A 111 3.60 9.88 30.24
C ASP A 111 2.77 9.48 31.47
N LEU A 112 1.46 9.30 31.27
CA LEU A 112 0.51 8.98 32.34
C LEU A 112 0.43 7.48 32.65
N GLY A 113 1.16 6.63 31.91
CA GLY A 113 1.12 5.18 32.05
C GLY A 113 -0.19 4.55 31.57
N GLN A 114 -0.88 5.18 30.64
CA GLN A 114 -2.10 4.66 30.03
C GLN A 114 -1.80 3.42 29.16
N LEU A 115 -2.78 2.53 29.06
CA LEU A 115 -2.65 1.36 28.18
C LEU A 115 -2.29 1.80 26.75
N HIS A 116 -1.25 1.19 26.17
CA HIS A 116 -0.79 1.49 24.80
C HIS A 116 -0.33 2.94 24.57
N GLU A 117 -0.01 3.66 25.66
CA GLU A 117 0.47 5.03 25.54
C GLU A 117 1.75 5.10 24.69
N ALA A 118 1.80 6.07 23.79
CA ALA A 118 2.98 6.42 23.01
C ALA A 118 3.05 7.92 22.85
N LYS A 119 4.25 8.45 22.71
CA LYS A 119 4.47 9.91 22.72
C LYS A 119 3.68 10.66 21.66
N ASN A 120 3.71 10.20 20.41
CA ASN A 120 3.01 10.81 19.30
C ASN A 120 2.95 9.82 18.10
N THR A 121 1.90 9.03 18.07
CA THR A 121 1.69 8.01 17.03
C THR A 121 1.37 8.62 15.67
N SER A 122 0.63 9.73 15.66
CA SER A 122 0.31 10.45 14.42
C SER A 122 1.56 11.05 13.77
N ALA A 123 2.45 11.65 14.53
CA ALA A 123 3.72 12.17 13.99
C ALA A 123 4.62 11.05 13.46
N ALA A 124 4.70 9.91 14.17
CA ALA A 124 5.47 8.75 13.72
C ALA A 124 4.93 8.20 12.39
N MET A 125 3.61 8.01 12.27
CA MET A 125 2.98 7.60 11.02
C MET A 125 3.15 8.63 9.90
N GLY A 126 3.11 9.91 10.22
CA GLY A 126 3.28 11.00 9.26
C GLY A 126 4.60 10.96 8.48
N GLN A 127 5.63 10.28 9.00
CA GLN A 127 6.90 10.08 8.28
C GLN A 127 6.83 8.95 7.24
N LEU A 128 5.80 8.11 7.28
CA LEU A 128 5.67 6.89 6.47
C LEU A 128 4.54 6.95 5.45
N VAL A 129 3.60 7.91 5.61
CA VAL A 129 2.39 8.03 4.78
C VAL A 129 2.30 9.43 4.16
N ARG A 130 1.37 9.64 3.23
CA ARG A 130 1.16 10.94 2.58
C ARG A 130 0.80 12.04 3.59
N TRP A 131 -0.07 11.71 4.52
CA TRP A 131 -0.41 12.52 5.67
C TRP A 131 -0.97 11.63 6.79
N SER A 132 -0.79 12.09 8.01
CA SER A 132 -1.40 11.55 9.21
C SER A 132 -2.14 12.68 9.90
N ARG A 133 -3.42 12.45 10.23
CA ARG A 133 -4.29 13.44 10.85
C ARG A 133 -4.86 12.89 12.14
N ARG A 134 -4.64 13.60 13.24
CA ARG A 134 -5.36 13.38 14.47
C ARG A 134 -6.59 14.29 14.48
N VAL A 135 -7.77 13.72 14.64
CA VAL A 135 -9.06 14.42 14.63
C VAL A 135 -9.51 14.80 16.03
N ARG A 136 -10.43 15.76 16.15
CA ARG A 136 -10.89 16.34 17.42
C ARG A 136 -12.39 16.19 17.65
N SER A 137 -13.12 15.72 16.63
CA SER A 137 -14.57 15.51 16.70
C SER A 137 -15.01 14.39 15.77
N PRO A 138 -16.20 13.80 15.98
CA PRO A 138 -16.78 12.84 15.05
C PRO A 138 -16.94 13.38 13.62
N ASP A 139 -17.33 14.65 13.47
CA ASP A 139 -17.48 15.26 12.15
C ASP A 139 -16.13 15.40 11.45
N GLU A 140 -15.08 15.82 12.16
CA GLU A 140 -13.72 15.88 11.59
C GLU A 140 -13.22 14.47 11.23
N ALA A 141 -13.63 13.42 11.96
CA ALA A 141 -13.31 12.04 11.60
C ALA A 141 -13.98 11.61 10.29
N ALA A 142 -15.26 11.95 10.11
CA ALA A 142 -15.98 11.71 8.85
C ALA A 142 -15.35 12.48 7.68
N ASP A 143 -15.02 13.76 7.90
CA ASP A 143 -14.34 14.60 6.89
C ASP A 143 -12.97 14.01 6.52
N ALA A 144 -12.19 13.54 7.48
CA ALA A 144 -10.88 12.93 7.25
C ALA A 144 -10.98 11.64 6.41
N VAL A 145 -12.03 10.83 6.60
CA VAL A 145 -12.30 9.66 5.75
C VAL A 145 -12.60 10.11 4.32
N ALA A 146 -13.49 11.08 4.10
CA ALA A 146 -13.80 11.59 2.77
C ALA A 146 -12.56 12.18 2.07
N ASP A 147 -11.74 12.94 2.79
CA ASP A 147 -10.46 13.49 2.30
C ASP A 147 -9.48 12.39 1.88
N ALA A 148 -9.46 11.26 2.61
CA ALA A 148 -8.63 10.12 2.25
C ALA A 148 -9.02 9.54 0.89
N PHE A 149 -10.31 9.32 0.65
CA PHE A 149 -10.79 8.81 -0.63
C PHE A 149 -10.60 9.82 -1.77
N ALA A 150 -10.83 11.11 -1.52
CA ALA A 150 -10.54 12.17 -2.48
C ALA A 150 -9.03 12.21 -2.83
N ALA A 151 -8.15 12.02 -1.85
CA ALA A 151 -6.71 11.97 -2.07
C ALA A 151 -6.27 10.75 -2.89
N PHE A 152 -6.95 9.60 -2.75
CA PHE A 152 -6.69 8.41 -3.56
C PHE A 152 -7.12 8.60 -5.02
N ALA A 153 -8.24 9.26 -5.25
CA ALA A 153 -8.77 9.54 -6.58
C ALA A 153 -8.04 10.71 -7.29
N GLY A 154 -7.44 11.63 -6.53
CA GLY A 154 -6.87 12.88 -7.05
C GLY A 154 -5.50 12.81 -7.68
N GLY A 155 -4.93 11.62 -7.90
CA GLY A 155 -3.61 11.45 -8.52
C GLY A 155 -2.89 10.19 -8.05
N ARG A 156 -1.56 10.24 -7.97
CA ARG A 156 -0.79 9.07 -7.53
C ARG A 156 -1.19 8.69 -6.10
N PRO A 157 -1.80 7.51 -5.88
CA PRO A 157 -2.24 7.11 -4.56
C PRO A 157 -1.05 6.89 -3.62
N ARG A 158 -1.27 7.18 -2.36
CA ARG A 158 -0.33 6.95 -1.26
C ARG A 158 -1.13 6.65 -0.01
N PRO A 159 -0.62 5.82 0.90
CA PRO A 159 -1.32 5.55 2.15
C PRO A 159 -1.52 6.84 2.96
N VAL A 160 -2.59 6.85 3.74
CA VAL A 160 -2.93 7.92 4.67
C VAL A 160 -3.29 7.34 6.02
N HIS A 161 -3.20 8.13 7.07
CA HIS A 161 -3.52 7.70 8.43
C HIS A 161 -4.46 8.70 9.12
N ILE A 162 -5.47 8.16 9.81
CA ILE A 162 -6.38 8.92 10.66
C ILE A 162 -6.25 8.37 12.08
N GLU A 163 -5.86 9.23 13.01
CA GLU A 163 -5.83 8.94 14.43
C GLU A 163 -7.04 9.58 15.10
N ILE A 164 -7.83 8.77 15.81
CA ILE A 164 -9.07 9.20 16.45
C ILE A 164 -8.93 8.98 17.95
N PRO A 165 -8.91 10.03 18.79
CA PRO A 165 -8.90 9.88 20.24
C PRO A 165 -10.04 8.99 20.71
N VAL A 166 -9.81 8.16 21.74
CA VAL A 166 -10.84 7.23 22.25
C VAL A 166 -12.08 7.97 22.75
N ASP A 167 -11.93 9.11 23.40
CA ASP A 167 -13.03 9.99 23.82
C ASP A 167 -13.82 10.56 22.64
N VAL A 168 -13.18 10.82 21.50
CA VAL A 168 -13.85 11.23 20.25
C VAL A 168 -14.61 10.07 19.62
N LEU A 169 -14.06 8.83 19.67
CA LEU A 169 -14.77 7.64 19.20
C LEU A 169 -16.07 7.40 19.98
N GLU A 170 -16.06 7.70 21.28
CA GLU A 170 -17.21 7.52 22.18
C GLU A 170 -18.21 8.70 22.12
N GLN A 171 -17.78 9.86 21.62
CA GLN A 171 -18.60 11.07 21.59
C GLN A 171 -19.87 10.86 20.76
N PRO A 172 -21.08 11.20 21.29
CA PRO A 172 -22.33 11.13 20.55
C PRO A 172 -22.26 11.89 19.23
N TRP A 173 -22.81 11.30 18.17
CA TRP A 173 -22.83 11.90 16.85
C TRP A 173 -24.21 11.89 16.21
N THR A 174 -24.66 13.06 15.76
CA THR A 174 -25.95 13.29 15.09
C THR A 174 -25.79 13.73 13.64
N GLY A 175 -24.54 13.87 13.17
CA GLY A 175 -24.22 14.25 11.80
C GLY A 175 -24.60 13.20 10.76
N ALA A 176 -24.23 13.44 9.51
CA ALA A 176 -24.41 12.54 8.38
C ALA A 176 -23.06 12.02 7.85
N ALA A 177 -23.06 10.81 7.32
CA ALA A 177 -21.93 10.28 6.55
C ALA A 177 -21.57 11.24 5.41
N ARG A 178 -20.30 11.28 5.03
CA ARG A 178 -19.84 12.10 3.90
C ARG A 178 -19.93 11.29 2.63
N ASP A 179 -20.58 11.84 1.63
CA ASP A 179 -20.70 11.22 0.32
C ASP A 179 -19.40 11.36 -0.49
N PRO A 180 -19.13 10.43 -1.41
CA PRO A 180 -17.99 10.52 -2.29
C PRO A 180 -18.03 11.78 -3.17
N VAL A 181 -16.91 12.49 -3.24
CA VAL A 181 -16.74 13.64 -4.12
C VAL A 181 -16.14 13.18 -5.45
N ALA A 182 -16.77 13.55 -6.56
CA ALA A 182 -16.21 13.26 -7.88
C ALA A 182 -14.93 14.07 -8.12
N VAL A 183 -13.80 13.38 -8.16
CA VAL A 183 -12.50 13.97 -8.47
C VAL A 183 -12.24 13.82 -9.97
N ARG A 184 -12.05 14.93 -10.69
CA ARG A 184 -11.64 14.91 -12.10
C ARG A 184 -10.13 15.10 -12.19
N LEU A 185 -9.45 14.13 -12.78
CA LEU A 185 -8.04 14.28 -13.12
C LEU A 185 -7.90 15.25 -14.29
N PRO A 186 -6.86 16.13 -14.29
CA PRO A 186 -6.61 17.01 -15.43
C PRO A 186 -6.27 16.17 -16.67
N ALA A 187 -6.89 16.52 -17.80
CA ALA A 187 -6.50 15.95 -19.08
C ALA A 187 -5.15 16.54 -19.54
N ALA A 188 -4.39 15.75 -20.28
CA ALA A 188 -3.18 16.26 -20.91
C ALA A 188 -3.51 17.35 -21.93
N ALA A 189 -2.74 18.43 -21.97
CA ALA A 189 -2.91 19.49 -22.96
C ALA A 189 -2.66 18.93 -24.37
N ALA A 190 -3.56 19.24 -25.33
CA ALA A 190 -3.48 18.72 -26.68
C ALA A 190 -2.14 19.04 -27.39
N ASP A 191 -1.57 20.21 -27.10
CA ASP A 191 -0.25 20.59 -27.65
C ASP A 191 0.87 19.72 -27.10
N SER A 192 0.86 19.39 -25.81
CA SER A 192 1.84 18.50 -25.21
C SER A 192 1.75 17.08 -25.77
N VAL A 193 0.51 16.61 -26.05
CA VAL A 193 0.30 15.31 -26.70
C VAL A 193 0.87 15.32 -28.11
N ARG A 194 0.61 16.37 -28.90
CA ARG A 194 1.17 16.51 -30.26
C ARG A 194 2.70 16.52 -30.24
N GLN A 195 3.30 17.34 -29.38
CA GLN A 195 4.76 17.38 -29.23
C GLN A 195 5.36 16.02 -28.87
N ALA A 196 4.74 15.28 -27.96
CA ALA A 196 5.18 13.93 -27.60
C ALA A 196 5.07 12.97 -28.79
N ALA A 197 4.00 13.04 -29.57
CA ALA A 197 3.80 12.23 -30.78
C ALA A 197 4.88 12.53 -31.84
N ASP A 198 5.20 13.80 -32.08
CA ASP A 198 6.24 14.22 -33.03
C ASP A 198 7.63 13.69 -32.62
N VAL A 199 7.98 13.77 -31.33
CA VAL A 199 9.23 13.24 -30.78
C VAL A 199 9.29 11.72 -30.97
N LEU A 200 8.21 11.02 -30.70
CA LEU A 200 8.15 9.56 -30.84
C LEU A 200 8.22 9.14 -32.33
N ALA A 201 7.53 9.84 -33.21
CA ALA A 201 7.54 9.58 -34.66
C ALA A 201 8.94 9.79 -35.28
N ALA A 202 9.71 10.75 -34.77
CA ALA A 202 11.08 11.02 -35.22
C ALA A 202 12.11 10.08 -34.61
N ALA A 203 11.75 9.25 -33.63
CA ALA A 203 12.68 8.40 -32.91
C ALA A 203 13.15 7.21 -33.77
N ALA A 204 14.46 7.12 -34.05
CA ALA A 204 15.04 6.01 -34.82
C ALA A 204 15.02 4.66 -34.04
N ARG A 205 15.01 4.68 -32.73
CA ARG A 205 15.09 3.48 -31.87
C ARG A 205 14.26 3.66 -30.60
N PRO A 206 12.93 3.72 -30.68
CA PRO A 206 12.07 3.88 -29.54
C PRO A 206 12.10 2.64 -28.63
N LEU A 207 11.90 2.84 -27.33
CA LEU A 207 11.74 1.80 -26.31
C LEU A 207 10.60 2.21 -25.36
N VAL A 208 9.63 1.34 -25.20
CA VAL A 208 8.55 1.54 -24.23
C VAL A 208 8.91 0.85 -22.91
N ILE A 209 8.82 1.57 -21.79
CA ILE A 209 8.95 1.01 -20.44
C ILE A 209 7.66 1.29 -19.70
N ALA A 210 6.81 0.26 -19.55
CA ALA A 210 5.52 0.38 -18.87
C ALA A 210 5.67 0.07 -17.37
N GLY A 211 5.21 0.98 -16.53
CA GLY A 211 5.17 0.85 -15.08
C GLY A 211 3.76 0.63 -14.53
N GLY A 212 3.62 0.58 -13.19
CA GLY A 212 2.33 0.41 -12.51
C GLY A 212 1.29 1.49 -12.84
N GLY A 213 1.70 2.70 -13.22
CA GLY A 213 0.78 3.75 -13.67
C GLY A 213 0.15 3.51 -15.05
N ALA A 214 0.55 2.47 -15.77
CA ALA A 214 0.01 2.10 -17.07
C ALA A 214 -0.97 0.91 -17.00
N VAL A 215 -1.30 0.43 -15.82
CA VAL A 215 -2.16 -0.75 -15.63
C VAL A 215 -3.55 -0.55 -16.24
N ASP A 216 -4.09 0.65 -16.15
CA ASP A 216 -5.41 0.98 -16.73
C ASP A 216 -5.35 1.40 -18.20
N ALA A 217 -4.15 1.47 -18.79
CA ALA A 217 -3.90 1.87 -20.19
C ALA A 217 -3.26 0.74 -21.02
N GLN A 218 -3.59 -0.52 -20.71
CA GLN A 218 -3.00 -1.70 -21.34
C GLN A 218 -3.17 -1.70 -22.87
N ARG A 219 -4.38 -1.36 -23.35
CA ARG A 219 -4.68 -1.32 -24.76
C ARG A 219 -3.88 -0.23 -25.47
N GLU A 220 -3.88 0.96 -24.92
CA GLU A 220 -3.21 2.14 -25.50
C GLU A 220 -1.68 1.95 -25.51
N VAL A 221 -1.10 1.35 -24.46
CA VAL A 221 0.34 1.04 -24.42
C VAL A 221 0.70 -0.03 -25.44
N THR A 222 -0.15 -1.04 -25.62
CA THR A 222 0.08 -2.09 -26.62
C THR A 222 0.01 -1.51 -28.03
N GLU A 223 -1.04 -0.74 -28.35
CA GLU A 223 -1.20 -0.06 -29.65
C GLU A 223 -0.02 0.89 -29.93
N LEU A 224 0.42 1.66 -28.93
CA LEU A 224 1.59 2.54 -29.08
C LEU A 224 2.86 1.75 -29.40
N ALA A 225 3.08 0.64 -28.74
CA ALA A 225 4.25 -0.22 -29.00
C ALA A 225 4.22 -0.79 -30.41
N GLU A 226 3.03 -1.17 -30.91
CA GLU A 226 2.83 -1.68 -32.26
C GLU A 226 3.07 -0.61 -33.34
N VAL A 227 2.46 0.56 -33.17
CA VAL A 227 2.61 1.71 -34.10
C VAL A 227 4.09 2.13 -34.21
N LEU A 228 4.81 2.14 -33.10
CA LEU A 228 6.23 2.51 -33.07
C LEU A 228 7.18 1.37 -33.47
N GLY A 229 6.70 0.14 -33.58
CA GLY A 229 7.55 -1.04 -33.71
C GLY A 229 8.54 -1.18 -32.52
N ALA A 230 8.15 -0.68 -31.34
CA ALA A 230 9.04 -0.47 -30.20
C ALA A 230 9.14 -1.71 -29.31
N PRO A 231 10.34 -2.20 -29.01
CA PRO A 231 10.53 -3.16 -27.93
C PRO A 231 9.93 -2.63 -26.64
N THR A 232 9.21 -3.49 -25.89
CA THR A 232 8.56 -3.11 -24.65
C THR A 232 9.14 -3.88 -23.48
N ALA A 233 9.42 -3.17 -22.38
CA ALA A 233 9.79 -3.72 -21.10
C ALA A 233 8.79 -3.27 -20.03
N THR A 234 8.60 -4.07 -18.99
CA THR A 234 7.76 -3.70 -17.86
C THR A 234 8.57 -3.61 -16.57
N THR A 235 8.18 -2.69 -15.69
CA THR A 235 8.63 -2.74 -14.30
C THR A 235 7.93 -3.88 -13.57
N VAL A 236 8.31 -4.16 -12.32
CA VAL A 236 7.64 -5.18 -11.50
C VAL A 236 6.13 -4.88 -11.39
N ASN A 237 5.76 -3.62 -11.11
CA ASN A 237 4.36 -3.20 -10.93
C ASN A 237 3.63 -2.96 -12.27
N GLY A 238 4.34 -2.94 -13.39
CA GLY A 238 3.76 -2.85 -14.73
C GLY A 238 3.65 -4.21 -15.42
N LYS A 239 3.98 -5.30 -14.72
CA LYS A 239 3.90 -6.65 -15.30
C LYS A 239 2.46 -6.96 -15.70
N GLY A 240 2.25 -7.40 -16.93
CA GLY A 240 0.93 -7.67 -17.50
C GLY A 240 0.32 -6.50 -18.28
N VAL A 241 0.87 -5.28 -18.20
CA VAL A 241 0.39 -4.13 -19.01
C VAL A 241 0.42 -4.45 -20.51
N VAL A 242 1.47 -5.11 -20.96
CA VAL A 242 1.49 -5.73 -22.30
C VAL A 242 1.65 -7.23 -22.09
N ALA A 243 0.87 -8.02 -22.83
CA ALA A 243 0.87 -9.49 -22.72
C ALA A 243 2.29 -10.04 -22.92
N GLU A 244 2.74 -10.95 -22.05
CA GLU A 244 4.08 -11.55 -22.15
C GLU A 244 4.31 -12.34 -23.45
N SER A 245 3.25 -12.74 -24.12
CA SER A 245 3.27 -13.40 -25.44
C SER A 245 3.41 -12.43 -26.60
N HIS A 246 3.27 -11.12 -26.35
CA HIS A 246 3.34 -10.11 -27.42
C HIS A 246 4.74 -10.05 -28.04
N PRO A 247 4.88 -9.96 -29.38
CA PRO A 247 6.17 -10.02 -30.08
C PRO A 247 7.19 -8.96 -29.65
N PHE A 248 6.73 -7.79 -29.23
CA PHE A 248 7.58 -6.68 -28.78
C PHE A 248 7.98 -6.76 -27.32
N VAL A 249 7.39 -7.67 -26.51
CA VAL A 249 7.77 -7.84 -25.11
C VAL A 249 9.10 -8.59 -25.02
N ARG A 250 10.14 -7.90 -24.56
CA ARG A 250 11.43 -8.54 -24.26
C ARG A 250 11.31 -9.30 -22.94
N ARG A 251 11.19 -10.63 -23.04
CA ARG A 251 11.39 -11.49 -21.88
C ARG A 251 12.77 -11.19 -21.30
N ARG A 252 12.88 -11.07 -19.97
CA ARG A 252 14.19 -10.95 -19.30
C ARG A 252 15.16 -11.90 -20.00
N CYS A 253 16.28 -11.36 -20.52
CA CYS A 253 17.41 -12.19 -20.88
C CYS A 253 17.76 -13.04 -19.64
N ARG A 254 17.50 -14.35 -19.68
CA ARG A 254 18.18 -15.28 -18.78
C ARG A 254 19.68 -14.96 -18.94
N PRO A 255 20.42 -14.76 -17.83
CA PRO A 255 21.86 -14.70 -17.99
C PRO A 255 22.26 -15.95 -18.74
N ALA A 256 22.85 -15.79 -19.92
CA ALA A 256 23.38 -16.93 -20.66
C ALA A 256 24.29 -17.67 -19.70
N SER A 257 23.94 -18.91 -19.36
CA SER A 257 24.89 -19.85 -18.80
C SER A 257 26.13 -19.77 -19.69
N ARG A 258 27.28 -19.50 -19.11
CA ARG A 258 28.56 -19.49 -19.81
C ARG A 258 28.72 -20.81 -20.55
N ALA A 259 28.29 -20.88 -21.79
CA ALA A 259 28.82 -21.82 -22.73
C ALA A 259 30.17 -21.24 -23.21
N ALA A 260 31.22 -21.98 -23.01
CA ALA A 260 32.57 -21.65 -23.42
C ALA A 260 32.59 -21.30 -24.90
N GLY A 261 33.29 -20.21 -25.27
CA GLY A 261 33.81 -20.01 -26.61
C GLY A 261 33.28 -18.77 -27.34
N GLY A 262 34.14 -17.79 -27.59
CA GLY A 262 34.04 -16.85 -28.68
C GLY A 262 33.54 -15.45 -28.37
N GLY A 263 34.46 -14.51 -28.26
CA GLY A 263 34.24 -13.11 -27.90
C GLY A 263 33.36 -12.29 -28.83
N ARG A 264 32.53 -11.47 -28.22
CA ARG A 264 32.23 -10.09 -28.68
C ARG A 264 31.88 -9.26 -27.47
N ARG A 265 32.64 -8.23 -27.19
CA ARG A 265 32.38 -7.22 -26.18
C ARG A 265 31.10 -6.46 -26.56
N GLN A 266 30.00 -6.74 -25.88
CA GLN A 266 28.83 -5.84 -25.90
C GLN A 266 29.04 -4.69 -24.91
N ARG A 267 28.91 -3.47 -25.40
CA ARG A 267 28.97 -2.25 -24.59
C ARG A 267 27.84 -2.25 -23.58
N ARG A 268 28.17 -2.19 -22.29
CA ARG A 268 27.21 -2.02 -21.17
C ARG A 268 26.56 -0.64 -21.28
N SER A 269 25.24 -0.59 -21.17
CA SER A 269 24.50 0.65 -21.15
C SER A 269 24.76 1.45 -19.86
N ALA A 270 24.58 2.77 -19.92
CA ALA A 270 24.85 3.70 -18.81
C ALA A 270 24.06 3.40 -17.52
N ALA A 271 22.95 2.66 -17.62
CA ALA A 271 22.11 2.29 -16.47
C ALA A 271 22.77 1.26 -15.53
N ASP A 272 23.68 0.41 -16.02
CA ASP A 272 24.38 -0.58 -15.20
C ASP A 272 25.50 0.01 -14.33
N ARG A 273 25.91 1.25 -14.59
CA ARG A 273 27.04 1.89 -13.87
C ARG A 273 26.66 2.50 -12.52
N HIS A 274 25.39 2.73 -12.25
CA HIS A 274 24.96 3.34 -10.98
C HIS A 274 24.73 2.36 -9.84
N ARG A 275 24.65 1.05 -10.11
CA ARG A 275 24.32 0.04 -9.09
C ARG A 275 25.53 -0.63 -8.42
N THR A 276 26.76 -0.42 -8.93
CA THR A 276 27.95 -1.13 -8.44
C THR A 276 28.86 -0.32 -7.51
N ARG A 277 28.47 0.90 -7.10
CA ARG A 277 29.35 1.76 -6.29
C ARG A 277 29.03 1.84 -4.79
N ARG A 278 28.17 0.99 -4.22
CA ARG A 278 27.98 0.92 -2.77
C ARG A 278 27.77 -0.51 -2.29
N LEU A 279 28.78 -1.34 -2.33
CA LEU A 279 28.97 -2.45 -1.41
C LEU A 279 30.48 -2.65 -1.27
N GLY A 280 30.99 -2.14 -0.16
CA GLY A 280 32.35 -2.39 0.28
C GLY A 280 32.55 -3.89 0.51
N SER A 281 33.70 -4.37 0.11
CA SER A 281 34.17 -5.74 0.28
C SER A 281 34.12 -6.16 1.75
N VAL A 282 33.16 -7.00 2.12
CA VAL A 282 33.26 -7.87 3.30
C VAL A 282 33.73 -9.22 2.79
N GLY A 283 34.92 -9.64 3.27
CA GLY A 283 35.54 -10.89 2.88
C GLY A 283 34.61 -12.08 3.14
N ARG A 284 34.52 -12.98 2.16
CA ARG A 284 33.86 -14.28 2.32
C ARG A 284 34.73 -15.16 3.22
N PRO A 285 34.16 -15.82 4.25
CA PRO A 285 34.85 -16.93 4.88
C PRO A 285 34.81 -18.17 3.97
N ASP A 286 35.92 -18.89 3.98
CA ASP A 286 36.17 -20.13 3.25
C ASP A 286 35.14 -21.23 3.63
N PRO A 287 34.55 -21.99 2.70
CA PRO A 287 33.68 -23.09 3.02
C PRO A 287 34.50 -24.32 3.48
N GLY A 288 34.54 -24.54 4.77
CA GLY A 288 35.07 -25.79 5.37
C GLY A 288 34.21 -27.01 4.97
N PRO A 289 34.75 -28.24 5.16
CA PRO A 289 34.19 -29.46 4.51
C PRO A 289 32.83 -29.88 5.05
N CYS A 290 32.01 -30.37 4.12
CA CYS A 290 30.66 -30.95 4.31
C CYS A 290 30.57 -31.86 5.55
N ARG A 291 29.76 -31.47 6.52
CA ARG A 291 29.31 -32.37 7.58
C ARG A 291 28.03 -33.08 7.17
N ARG A 292 27.98 -34.37 7.47
CA ARG A 292 26.89 -35.32 7.15
C ARG A 292 25.52 -34.87 7.73
N PRO A 293 24.38 -35.26 7.15
CA PRO A 293 23.07 -34.88 7.63
C PRO A 293 22.74 -35.51 8.97
N VAL A 294 22.27 -34.66 9.90
CA VAL A 294 21.73 -35.06 11.20
C VAL A 294 20.38 -35.74 10.97
N ARG A 295 20.24 -36.99 11.43
CA ARG A 295 18.97 -37.72 11.42
C ARG A 295 18.00 -37.06 12.41
N HIS A 296 16.85 -36.58 11.93
CA HIS A 296 15.76 -36.12 12.76
C HIS A 296 15.17 -37.29 13.56
N ARG A 297 15.14 -37.15 14.90
CA ARG A 297 14.28 -38.00 15.77
C ARG A 297 12.86 -37.43 15.72
N PRO A 298 11.82 -38.29 15.69
CA PRO A 298 10.44 -37.82 15.77
C PRO A 298 10.13 -37.22 17.15
N CYS A 299 9.32 -36.18 17.13
CA CYS A 299 8.80 -35.49 18.32
C CYS A 299 7.87 -36.44 19.11
N PRO A 300 7.95 -36.55 20.43
CA PRO A 300 7.02 -37.37 21.21
C PRO A 300 5.60 -36.75 21.18
N THR A 301 4.62 -37.61 21.05
CA THR A 301 3.19 -37.28 21.06
C THR A 301 2.77 -36.84 22.47
N ALA A 302 1.85 -35.86 22.54
CA ALA A 302 1.28 -35.31 23.76
C ALA A 302 0.40 -36.34 24.51
N GLN A 303 1.02 -37.26 25.21
CA GLN A 303 0.37 -38.17 26.17
C GLN A 303 1.25 -38.52 27.38
N GLU A 304 2.39 -37.83 27.57
CA GLU A 304 3.21 -37.96 28.76
C GLU A 304 3.60 -36.56 29.27
N LEU A 305 2.59 -35.86 29.85
CA LEU A 305 2.78 -34.86 30.89
C LEU A 305 1.49 -34.78 31.71
#